data_07264dca8f69c6da1111aea4adb4f249
#
_entry.id   07264dca8f69c6da1111aea4adb4f249
#
_cell.length_a   1.000
_cell.length_b   1.000
_cell.length_c   1.000
_cell.angle_alpha   90.00
_cell.angle_beta   90.00
_cell.angle_gamma   90.00
#
_symmetry.space_group_name_H-M   'P 1'
#
loop_
_entity.id
_entity.type
_entity.pdbx_description
1 polymer ?
#
loop_
_entity_poly.entity_id
_entity_poly.type
_entity_poly.pdbx_seq_one_letter_code
_entity_poly.pdbx_strand_id
1 'polypeptide(L)'
;DVLALSVVQYISGIEIDQDFLLELKKKYPDLLIIGDGTQFLGTAPFNFTNSPFDVLAASGYKWLMAGFGNGVLFFSDYFKALINKSHDQIIEKYYVGHFNILAIASLAKAIELIQARGFSQMLDRKKHLTTLLNNGLLDLKLISPLISNRKKHSSIFAIPDKKNLFEKLIEKNIRCAQRGGFIRISLHFYNSEKDVEILLSFLKDHAI
;
A
#
# COMPACT_ATOMS: atom_id res chain seq x y z
N ASP A 1 -20.82 3.35 15.86
CA ASP A 1 -20.37 4.02 14.64
C ASP A 1 -19.27 3.23 13.95
N VAL A 2 -19.08 3.45 12.63
CA VAL A 2 -18.06 2.77 11.82
C VAL A 2 -17.24 3.81 11.06
N LEU A 3 -15.91 3.70 11.15
CA LEU A 3 -14.95 4.43 10.32
C LEU A 3 -14.33 3.46 9.33
N ALA A 4 -14.65 3.57 8.05
CA ALA A 4 -14.06 2.78 6.98
C ALA A 4 -13.12 3.65 6.14
N LEU A 5 -11.85 3.21 5.98
CA LEU A 5 -10.84 4.01 5.26
C LEU A 5 -9.75 3.14 4.63
N SER A 6 -9.08 3.67 3.60
CA SER A 6 -7.83 3.09 3.11
C SER A 6 -6.66 3.49 4.01
N VAL A 7 -5.84 2.51 4.42
CA VAL A 7 -4.63 2.77 5.24
C VAL A 7 -3.64 3.62 4.46
N VAL A 8 -3.51 3.35 3.16
CA VAL A 8 -2.73 4.15 2.22
C VAL A 8 -3.62 4.54 1.05
N GLN A 9 -3.73 5.84 0.79
CA GLN A 9 -4.48 6.36 -0.35
C GLN A 9 -3.78 5.97 -1.66
N TYR A 10 -4.50 5.27 -2.54
CA TYR A 10 -3.91 4.54 -3.67
C TYR A 10 -3.38 5.42 -4.81
N ILE A 11 -3.73 6.70 -4.88
CA ILE A 11 -3.21 7.67 -5.88
C ILE A 11 -2.00 8.40 -5.31
N SER A 12 -2.19 9.07 -4.17
CA SER A 12 -1.22 9.98 -3.58
C SER A 12 -0.14 9.29 -2.76
N GLY A 13 -0.39 8.06 -2.28
CA GLY A 13 0.50 7.36 -1.36
C GLY A 13 0.47 7.87 0.08
N ILE A 14 -0.41 8.82 0.40
CA ILE A 14 -0.58 9.32 1.76
C ILE A 14 -1.07 8.17 2.65
N GLU A 15 -0.34 7.92 3.72
CA GLU A 15 -0.67 6.92 4.74
C GLU A 15 -1.32 7.58 5.94
N ILE A 16 -2.38 6.97 6.46
CA ILE A 16 -3.03 7.42 7.70
C ILE A 16 -2.10 7.15 8.89
N ASP A 17 -2.06 8.08 9.82
CA ASP A 17 -1.34 7.87 11.07
C ASP A 17 -2.10 6.91 11.99
N GLN A 18 -1.54 5.73 12.22
CA GLN A 18 -2.17 4.71 13.07
C GLN A 18 -2.17 5.12 14.54
N ASP A 19 -1.22 5.92 15.00
CA ASP A 19 -1.22 6.45 16.35
C ASP A 19 -2.43 7.38 16.57
N PHE A 20 -2.75 8.20 15.57
CA PHE A 20 -3.99 8.99 15.58
C PHE A 20 -5.24 8.12 15.68
N LEU A 21 -5.30 7.01 14.95
CA LEU A 21 -6.43 6.08 15.03
C LEU A 21 -6.51 5.38 16.39
N LEU A 22 -5.37 5.05 17.01
CA LEU A 22 -5.32 4.51 18.37
C LEU A 22 -5.85 5.52 19.40
N GLU A 23 -5.47 6.80 19.30
CA GLU A 23 -6.04 7.85 20.14
C GLU A 23 -7.55 8.03 19.91
N LEU A 24 -8.00 7.92 18.67
CA LEU A 24 -9.41 7.97 18.33
C LEU A 24 -10.18 6.82 18.98
N LYS A 25 -9.63 5.58 18.96
CA LYS A 25 -10.22 4.42 19.64
C LYS A 25 -10.29 4.59 21.16
N LYS A 26 -9.26 5.19 21.78
CA LYS A 26 -9.30 5.50 23.23
C LYS A 26 -10.42 6.48 23.57
N LYS A 27 -10.63 7.48 22.71
CA LYS A 27 -11.69 8.48 22.90
C LYS A 27 -13.10 7.92 22.64
N TYR A 28 -13.21 7.01 21.67
CA TYR A 28 -14.47 6.39 21.23
C TYR A 28 -14.31 4.85 21.20
N PRO A 29 -14.40 4.17 22.35
CA PRO A 29 -14.11 2.73 22.45
C PRO A 29 -15.02 1.85 21.56
N ASP A 30 -16.25 2.27 21.33
CA ASP A 30 -17.25 1.55 20.52
C ASP A 30 -17.13 1.84 19.01
N LEU A 31 -16.19 2.71 18.60
CA LEU A 31 -15.95 3.00 17.19
C LEU A 31 -15.31 1.79 16.52
N LEU A 32 -15.97 1.22 15.51
CA LEU A 32 -15.39 0.22 14.64
C LEU A 32 -14.50 0.88 13.59
N ILE A 33 -13.26 0.40 13.47
CA ILE A 33 -12.33 0.87 12.43
C ILE A 33 -12.07 -0.25 11.44
N ILE A 34 -12.48 -0.03 10.19
CA ILE A 34 -12.30 -0.96 9.07
C ILE A 34 -11.26 -0.38 8.10
N GLY A 35 -10.16 -1.10 7.92
CA GLY A 35 -9.06 -0.69 7.05
C GLY A 35 -9.02 -1.45 5.73
N ASP A 36 -8.86 -0.73 4.60
CA ASP A 36 -8.33 -1.32 3.38
C ASP A 36 -6.80 -1.21 3.41
N GLY A 37 -6.15 -2.35 3.67
CA GLY A 37 -4.70 -2.48 3.74
C GLY A 37 -4.03 -2.84 2.41
N THR A 38 -4.76 -2.83 1.29
CA THR A 38 -4.24 -3.31 -0.02
C THR A 38 -2.98 -2.58 -0.49
N GLN A 39 -2.82 -1.30 -0.18
CA GLN A 39 -1.60 -0.53 -0.48
C GLN A 39 -0.62 -0.46 0.70
N PHE A 40 -0.92 -1.12 1.81
CA PHE A 40 -0.15 -1.07 3.05
C PHE A 40 0.49 -2.41 3.40
N LEU A 41 -0.26 -3.52 3.36
CA LEU A 41 0.22 -4.83 3.81
C LEU A 41 1.38 -5.32 2.94
N GLY A 42 2.51 -5.66 3.59
CA GLY A 42 3.75 -6.01 2.91
C GLY A 42 4.69 -4.83 2.63
N THR A 43 4.31 -3.58 3.02
CA THR A 43 5.13 -2.39 2.81
C THR A 43 5.86 -1.89 4.05
N ALA A 44 5.46 -2.36 5.22
CA ALA A 44 6.03 -2.02 6.53
C ALA A 44 5.85 -3.20 7.50
N PRO A 45 6.62 -3.29 8.60
CA PRO A 45 6.30 -4.18 9.69
C PRO A 45 4.91 -3.87 10.23
N PHE A 46 4.11 -4.91 10.42
CA PHE A 46 2.74 -4.75 10.88
C PHE A 46 2.35 -5.87 11.84
N ASN A 47 1.73 -5.52 12.94
CA ASN A 47 1.12 -6.45 13.88
C ASN A 47 -0.35 -6.05 14.08
N PHE A 48 -1.25 -6.89 13.58
CA PHE A 48 -2.67 -6.61 13.63
C PHE A 48 -3.22 -6.50 15.06
N THR A 49 -2.74 -7.32 15.99
CA THR A 49 -3.18 -7.32 17.39
C THR A 49 -2.96 -5.97 18.08
N ASN A 50 -1.88 -5.27 17.70
CA ASN A 50 -1.53 -3.97 18.27
C ASN A 50 -1.99 -2.79 17.39
N SER A 51 -2.75 -3.06 16.35
CA SER A 51 -3.23 -2.04 15.42
C SER A 51 -4.57 -1.45 15.85
N PRO A 52 -4.97 -0.28 15.32
CA PRO A 52 -6.26 0.33 15.63
C PRO A 52 -7.45 -0.35 14.92
N PHE A 53 -7.19 -1.31 14.02
CA PHE A 53 -8.22 -1.86 13.14
C PHE A 53 -8.99 -2.99 13.81
N ASP A 54 -10.31 -2.95 13.69
CA ASP A 54 -11.17 -4.08 14.06
C ASP A 54 -11.33 -5.07 12.91
N VAL A 55 -11.27 -4.56 11.69
CA VAL A 55 -11.20 -5.36 10.46
C VAL A 55 -10.15 -4.76 9.55
N LEU A 56 -9.26 -5.57 8.98
CA LEU A 56 -8.33 -5.15 7.94
C LEU A 56 -8.38 -6.14 6.79
N ALA A 57 -8.69 -5.64 5.59
CA ALA A 57 -8.68 -6.42 4.36
C ALA A 57 -7.51 -5.98 3.45
N ALA A 58 -6.87 -6.92 2.78
CA ALA A 58 -5.84 -6.60 1.80
C ALA A 58 -5.78 -7.63 0.67
N SER A 59 -5.56 -7.18 -0.56
CA SER A 59 -5.31 -8.05 -1.71
C SER A 59 -3.87 -8.58 -1.69
N GLY A 60 -3.69 -9.85 -2.07
CA GLY A 60 -2.36 -10.46 -2.13
C GLY A 60 -1.54 -10.11 -3.38
N TYR A 61 -2.19 -9.64 -4.46
CA TYR A 61 -1.53 -9.46 -5.75
C TYR A 61 -0.64 -8.21 -5.87
N LYS A 62 -0.67 -7.28 -4.91
CA LYS A 62 0.14 -6.06 -4.94
C LYS A 62 1.49 -6.29 -4.24
N TRP A 63 1.64 -5.80 -3.05
CA TRP A 63 2.90 -5.79 -2.31
C TRP A 63 3.37 -7.17 -1.86
N LEU A 64 2.44 -8.11 -1.70
CA LEU A 64 2.76 -9.52 -1.41
C LEU A 64 3.11 -10.32 -2.68
N MET A 65 2.88 -9.78 -3.88
CA MET A 65 3.19 -10.42 -5.18
C MET A 65 2.61 -11.83 -5.34
N ALA A 66 1.46 -12.08 -4.74
CA ALA A 66 0.87 -13.41 -4.64
C ALA A 66 0.01 -13.82 -5.85
N GLY A 67 0.02 -13.05 -6.94
CA GLY A 67 -0.89 -13.26 -8.06
C GLY A 67 -2.34 -12.87 -7.73
N PHE A 68 -3.24 -13.11 -8.66
CA PHE A 68 -4.65 -12.71 -8.53
C PHE A 68 -5.50 -13.77 -7.82
N GLY A 69 -6.68 -13.35 -7.33
CA GLY A 69 -7.68 -14.24 -6.77
C GLY A 69 -7.45 -14.63 -5.32
N ASN A 70 -6.59 -13.92 -4.59
CA ASN A 70 -6.35 -14.11 -3.17
C ASN A 70 -6.27 -12.78 -2.41
N GLY A 71 -6.32 -12.88 -1.10
CA GLY A 71 -6.22 -11.77 -0.17
C GLY A 71 -6.22 -12.27 1.26
N VAL A 72 -6.14 -11.35 2.19
CA VAL A 72 -6.22 -11.61 3.63
C VAL A 72 -7.26 -10.72 4.26
N LEU A 73 -7.88 -11.24 5.32
CA LEU A 73 -8.86 -10.55 6.12
C LEU A 73 -8.58 -10.84 7.58
N PHE A 74 -8.33 -9.79 8.35
CA PHE A 74 -8.08 -9.86 9.78
C PHE A 74 -9.29 -9.34 10.56
N PHE A 75 -9.58 -9.95 11.70
CA PHE A 75 -10.67 -9.57 12.61
C PHE A 75 -10.15 -9.46 14.03
N SER A 76 -10.50 -8.36 14.74
CA SER A 76 -10.26 -8.23 16.16
C SER A 76 -11.22 -9.10 16.97
N ASP A 77 -10.84 -9.43 18.21
CA ASP A 77 -11.72 -10.15 19.13
C ASP A 77 -12.95 -9.31 19.47
N TYR A 78 -12.80 -7.99 19.55
CA TYR A 78 -13.91 -7.06 19.72
C TYR A 78 -14.94 -7.18 18.58
N PHE A 79 -14.49 -7.18 17.33
CA PHE A 79 -15.40 -7.35 16.19
C PHE A 79 -16.11 -8.71 16.21
N LYS A 80 -15.38 -9.80 16.51
CA LYS A 80 -15.97 -11.15 16.62
C LYS A 80 -17.05 -11.22 17.70
N ALA A 81 -16.78 -10.63 18.86
CA ALA A 81 -17.75 -10.56 19.95
C ALA A 81 -19.00 -9.75 19.55
N LEU A 82 -18.81 -8.60 18.89
CA LEU A 82 -19.91 -7.74 18.46
C LEU A 82 -20.86 -8.44 17.48
N ILE A 83 -20.34 -9.22 16.53
CA ILE A 83 -21.17 -9.96 15.57
C ILE A 83 -21.63 -11.33 16.10
N ASN A 84 -21.21 -11.68 17.32
CA ASN A 84 -21.51 -12.95 17.99
C ASN A 84 -21.24 -14.18 17.09
N LYS A 85 -20.04 -14.23 16.50
CA LYS A 85 -19.62 -15.31 15.61
C LYS A 85 -18.21 -15.78 15.93
N SER A 86 -18.03 -17.11 15.89
CA SER A 86 -16.71 -17.71 15.93
C SER A 86 -15.91 -17.42 14.65
N HIS A 87 -14.61 -17.66 14.68
CA HIS A 87 -13.75 -17.53 13.51
C HIS A 87 -14.24 -18.40 12.33
N ASP A 88 -14.60 -19.65 12.61
CA ASP A 88 -15.09 -20.59 11.59
C ASP A 88 -16.40 -20.14 10.96
N GLN A 89 -17.33 -19.60 11.75
CA GLN A 89 -18.58 -19.04 11.26
C GLN A 89 -18.39 -17.81 10.40
N ILE A 90 -17.34 -17.00 10.66
CA ILE A 90 -16.99 -15.86 9.82
C ILE A 90 -16.44 -16.36 8.48
N ILE A 91 -15.52 -17.33 8.53
CA ILE A 91 -14.97 -17.93 7.30
C ILE A 91 -16.10 -18.52 6.47
N GLU A 92 -16.96 -19.34 7.05
CA GLU A 92 -18.08 -19.98 6.35
C GLU A 92 -19.02 -18.97 5.69
N LYS A 93 -19.33 -17.87 6.38
CA LYS A 93 -20.21 -16.81 5.85
C LYS A 93 -19.61 -16.06 4.67
N TYR A 94 -18.31 -15.76 4.72
CA TYR A 94 -17.61 -14.99 3.68
C TYR A 94 -16.96 -15.87 2.62
N TYR A 95 -17.09 -17.18 2.77
CA TYR A 95 -16.66 -18.14 1.79
C TYR A 95 -17.67 -18.17 0.62
N VAL A 96 -17.27 -17.68 -0.53
CA VAL A 96 -18.14 -17.61 -1.70
C VAL A 96 -17.67 -18.61 -2.76
N GLY A 97 -18.42 -19.70 -2.92
CA GLY A 97 -18.16 -20.71 -3.95
C GLY A 97 -17.02 -21.68 -3.59
N HIS A 98 -16.31 -22.16 -4.61
CA HIS A 98 -15.19 -23.08 -4.41
C HIS A 98 -13.87 -22.33 -4.15
N PHE A 99 -13.05 -22.84 -3.23
CA PHE A 99 -11.73 -22.28 -2.96
C PHE A 99 -10.86 -22.29 -4.20
N ASN A 100 -10.31 -21.15 -4.55
CA ASN A 100 -9.22 -21.08 -5.50
C ASN A 100 -7.92 -21.53 -4.80
N ILE A 101 -7.74 -22.86 -4.74
CA ILE A 101 -6.61 -23.50 -4.03
C ILE A 101 -5.27 -22.98 -4.60
N LEU A 102 -5.17 -22.78 -5.92
CA LEU A 102 -3.96 -22.27 -6.56
C LEU A 102 -3.63 -20.86 -6.11
N ALA A 103 -4.64 -19.99 -5.99
CA ALA A 103 -4.45 -18.63 -5.52
C ALA A 103 -4.02 -18.58 -4.03
N ILE A 104 -4.60 -19.44 -3.19
CA ILE A 104 -4.21 -19.57 -1.77
C ILE A 104 -2.79 -20.10 -1.65
N ALA A 105 -2.44 -21.15 -2.39
CA ALA A 105 -1.08 -21.70 -2.42
C ALA A 105 -0.07 -20.66 -2.92
N SER A 106 -0.43 -19.85 -3.92
CA SER A 106 0.39 -18.74 -4.41
C SER A 106 0.63 -17.69 -3.33
N LEU A 107 -0.39 -17.34 -2.52
CA LEU A 107 -0.23 -16.41 -1.40
C LEU A 107 0.69 -16.97 -0.32
N ALA A 108 0.51 -18.22 0.09
CA ALA A 108 1.39 -18.88 1.05
C ALA A 108 2.84 -18.90 0.56
N LYS A 109 3.05 -19.29 -0.70
CA LYS A 109 4.39 -19.32 -1.30
C LYS A 109 5.04 -17.95 -1.43
N ALA A 110 4.28 -16.93 -1.76
CA ALA A 110 4.77 -15.56 -1.82
C ALA A 110 5.25 -15.07 -0.44
N ILE A 111 4.50 -15.35 0.63
CA ILE A 111 4.89 -15.01 2.01
C ILE A 111 6.19 -15.75 2.39
N GLU A 112 6.28 -17.05 2.12
CA GLU A 112 7.50 -17.83 2.37
C GLU A 112 8.72 -17.23 1.64
N LEU A 113 8.58 -16.87 0.37
CA LEU A 113 9.66 -16.28 -0.42
C LEU A 113 10.09 -14.91 0.10
N ILE A 114 9.13 -14.07 0.55
CA ILE A 114 9.41 -12.78 1.18
C ILE A 114 10.20 -12.98 2.47
N GLN A 115 9.80 -13.95 3.31
CA GLN A 115 10.50 -14.28 4.54
C GLN A 115 11.91 -14.82 4.27
N ALA A 116 12.05 -15.75 3.32
CA ALA A 116 13.33 -16.35 2.96
C ALA A 116 14.33 -15.34 2.38
N ARG A 117 13.84 -14.30 1.66
CA ARG A 117 14.68 -13.22 1.15
C ARG A 117 15.09 -12.19 2.19
N GLY A 118 14.49 -12.21 3.37
CA GLY A 118 14.73 -11.22 4.41
C GLY A 118 13.85 -9.97 4.26
N PHE A 119 12.67 -10.01 4.86
CA PHE A 119 11.67 -8.93 4.76
C PHE A 119 12.22 -7.57 5.17
N SER A 120 13.04 -7.49 6.24
CA SER A 120 13.66 -6.24 6.68
C SER A 120 14.55 -5.63 5.60
N GLN A 121 15.41 -6.42 4.97
CA GLN A 121 16.30 -5.96 3.89
C GLN A 121 15.51 -5.45 2.68
N MET A 122 14.40 -6.10 2.34
CA MET A 122 13.52 -5.65 1.27
C MET A 122 12.87 -4.29 1.61
N LEU A 123 12.46 -4.10 2.86
CA LEU A 123 11.90 -2.82 3.33
C LEU A 123 12.95 -1.71 3.33
N ASP A 124 14.18 -1.99 3.78
CA ASP A 124 15.28 -0.99 3.79
C ASP A 124 15.62 -0.53 2.37
N ARG A 125 15.72 -1.49 1.43
CA ARG A 125 15.92 -1.17 0.01
C ARG A 125 14.78 -0.31 -0.54
N LYS A 126 13.54 -0.69 -0.29
CA LYS A 126 12.37 0.10 -0.73
C LYS A 126 12.38 1.50 -0.13
N LYS A 127 12.70 1.64 1.16
CA LYS A 127 12.81 2.93 1.85
C LYS A 127 13.88 3.81 1.20
N HIS A 128 15.06 3.26 0.92
CA HIS A 128 16.13 3.98 0.25
C HIS A 128 15.68 4.52 -1.12
N LEU A 129 15.12 3.67 -1.98
CA LEU A 129 14.60 4.08 -3.29
C LEU A 129 13.49 5.13 -3.19
N THR A 130 12.59 4.98 -2.19
CA THR A 130 11.52 5.94 -1.94
C THR A 130 12.09 7.31 -1.55
N THR A 131 13.13 7.35 -0.74
CA THR A 131 13.80 8.60 -0.34
C THR A 131 14.46 9.28 -1.54
N LEU A 132 15.16 8.52 -2.39
CA LEU A 132 15.76 9.05 -3.62
C LEU A 132 14.69 9.68 -4.53
N LEU A 133 13.60 8.95 -4.78
CA LEU A 133 12.52 9.47 -5.63
C LEU A 133 11.85 10.70 -5.00
N ASN A 134 11.54 10.66 -3.71
CA ASN A 134 10.91 11.77 -2.99
C ASN A 134 11.74 13.07 -3.13
N ASN A 135 13.05 12.99 -2.89
CA ASN A 135 13.95 14.13 -2.99
C ASN A 135 13.99 14.66 -4.43
N GLY A 136 14.18 13.78 -5.41
CA GLY A 136 14.20 14.18 -6.81
C GLY A 136 12.88 14.80 -7.29
N LEU A 137 11.73 14.28 -6.88
CA LEU A 137 10.43 14.87 -7.22
C LEU A 137 10.23 16.24 -6.56
N LEU A 138 10.74 16.43 -5.34
CA LEU A 138 10.72 17.71 -4.64
C LEU A 138 11.60 18.73 -5.34
N ASP A 139 12.83 18.38 -5.71
CA ASP A 139 13.78 19.23 -6.42
C ASP A 139 13.23 19.69 -7.78
N LEU A 140 12.54 18.79 -8.48
CA LEU A 140 11.83 19.09 -9.72
C LEU A 140 10.50 19.84 -9.51
N LYS A 141 10.12 20.14 -8.27
CA LYS A 141 8.83 20.80 -7.90
C LYS A 141 7.59 20.06 -8.41
N LEU A 142 7.68 18.75 -8.58
CA LEU A 142 6.57 17.89 -9.01
C LEU A 142 5.69 17.43 -7.84
N ILE A 143 6.20 17.51 -6.62
CA ILE A 143 5.46 17.34 -5.36
C ILE A 143 5.72 18.54 -4.44
N SER A 144 4.78 18.83 -3.55
CA SER A 144 4.94 19.92 -2.59
C SER A 144 5.79 19.50 -1.39
N PRO A 145 6.46 20.47 -0.68
CA PRO A 145 7.13 20.18 0.58
C PRO A 145 6.20 19.57 1.63
N LEU A 146 4.91 19.90 1.61
CA LEU A 146 3.91 19.32 2.51
C LEU A 146 3.76 17.81 2.30
N ILE A 147 3.85 17.32 1.07
CA ILE A 147 3.82 15.89 0.75
C ILE A 147 5.17 15.24 1.07
N SER A 148 6.27 15.86 0.61
CA SER A 148 7.62 15.34 0.78
C SER A 148 8.01 15.14 2.27
N ASN A 149 7.58 16.05 3.15
CA ASN A 149 7.94 16.03 4.58
C ASN A 149 6.96 15.22 5.45
N ARG A 150 6.02 14.48 4.86
CA ARG A 150 5.11 13.65 5.65
C ARG A 150 5.84 12.50 6.33
N LYS A 151 5.62 12.33 7.63
CA LYS A 151 6.17 11.20 8.40
C LYS A 151 5.61 9.84 7.92
N LYS A 152 4.34 9.83 7.51
CA LYS A 152 3.61 8.63 7.04
C LYS A 152 3.26 8.82 5.57
N HIS A 153 4.05 8.18 4.72
CA HIS A 153 3.89 8.17 3.27
C HIS A 153 4.44 6.86 2.69
N SER A 154 3.74 6.29 1.75
CA SER A 154 4.18 5.06 1.07
C SER A 154 5.18 5.38 -0.06
N SER A 155 5.60 4.35 -0.81
CA SER A 155 6.41 4.52 -2.02
C SER A 155 5.58 4.81 -3.28
N ILE A 156 4.38 5.37 -3.12
CA ILE A 156 3.49 5.80 -4.20
C ILE A 156 3.47 7.32 -4.23
N PHE A 157 3.66 7.91 -5.41
CA PHE A 157 3.63 9.35 -5.62
C PHE A 157 2.69 9.69 -6.76
N ALA A 158 1.99 10.81 -6.64
CA ALA A 158 1.17 11.40 -7.70
C ALA A 158 1.82 12.68 -8.18
N ILE A 159 2.10 12.78 -9.47
CA ILE A 159 2.61 13.98 -10.11
C ILE A 159 1.62 14.48 -11.15
N PRO A 160 1.58 15.80 -11.44
CA PRO A 160 0.68 16.33 -12.47
C PRO A 160 0.96 15.74 -13.84
N ASP A 161 -0.10 15.36 -14.56
CA ASP A 161 0.02 14.98 -15.97
C ASP A 161 -0.12 16.21 -16.85
N LYS A 162 1.00 16.80 -17.22
CA LYS A 162 1.07 17.99 -18.09
C LYS A 162 1.77 17.65 -19.39
N LYS A 163 1.39 18.31 -20.49
CA LYS A 163 2.05 18.18 -21.80
C LYS A 163 2.10 16.73 -22.30
N ASN A 164 1.08 15.91 -22.01
CA ASN A 164 1.01 14.49 -22.34
C ASN A 164 2.21 13.68 -21.78
N LEU A 165 2.57 14.00 -20.53
CA LEU A 165 3.73 13.39 -19.87
C LEU A 165 3.54 11.88 -19.68
N PHE A 166 2.30 11.42 -19.44
CA PHE A 166 2.00 10.01 -19.29
C PHE A 166 2.34 9.20 -20.56
N GLU A 167 1.88 9.67 -21.73
CA GLU A 167 2.15 9.03 -23.03
C GLU A 167 3.63 8.96 -23.31
N LYS A 168 4.36 10.05 -23.07
CA LYS A 168 5.82 10.11 -23.25
C LYS A 168 6.57 9.13 -22.34
N LEU A 169 6.12 8.95 -21.09
CA LEU A 169 6.69 7.94 -20.17
C LEU A 169 6.48 6.53 -20.72
N ILE A 170 5.28 6.22 -21.21
CA ILE A 170 4.97 4.90 -21.78
C ILE A 170 5.80 4.63 -23.04
N GLU A 171 5.98 5.62 -23.94
CA GLU A 171 6.84 5.51 -25.13
C GLU A 171 8.30 5.19 -24.77
N LYS A 172 8.77 5.68 -23.62
CA LYS A 172 10.10 5.36 -23.07
C LYS A 172 10.17 4.08 -22.25
N ASN A 173 9.11 3.25 -22.30
CA ASN A 173 8.98 2.03 -21.48
C ASN A 173 9.04 2.26 -19.96
N ILE A 174 8.76 3.49 -19.49
CA ILE A 174 8.62 3.79 -18.08
C ILE A 174 7.17 3.48 -17.69
N ARG A 175 6.95 2.35 -17.02
CA ARG A 175 5.61 1.87 -16.64
C ARG A 175 5.10 2.61 -15.41
N CYS A 176 4.02 3.34 -15.58
CA CYS A 176 3.29 4.06 -14.53
C CYS A 176 1.79 3.94 -14.78
N ALA A 177 0.96 4.61 -14.00
CA ALA A 177 -0.49 4.56 -14.17
C ALA A 177 -1.08 5.97 -14.11
N GLN A 178 -2.00 6.28 -15.02
CA GLN A 178 -2.79 7.51 -14.95
C GLN A 178 -4.02 7.27 -14.08
N ARG A 179 -4.22 8.10 -13.06
CA ARG A 179 -5.34 8.01 -12.11
C ARG A 179 -5.75 9.39 -11.63
N GLY A 180 -7.05 9.72 -11.73
CA GLY A 180 -7.61 10.97 -11.21
C GLY A 180 -6.93 12.23 -11.75
N GLY A 181 -6.47 12.23 -13.01
CA GLY A 181 -5.76 13.36 -13.63
C GLY A 181 -4.29 13.50 -13.23
N PHE A 182 -3.75 12.50 -12.53
CA PHE A 182 -2.35 12.43 -12.12
C PHE A 182 -1.65 11.21 -12.71
N ILE A 183 -0.35 11.30 -12.87
CA ILE A 183 0.51 10.16 -13.11
C ILE A 183 0.92 9.59 -11.76
N ARG A 184 0.55 8.34 -11.51
CA ARG A 184 0.93 7.61 -10.32
C ARG A 184 2.20 6.79 -10.56
N ILE A 185 3.22 7.11 -9.81
CA ILE A 185 4.50 6.40 -9.76
C ILE A 185 4.52 5.56 -8.48
N SER A 186 4.95 4.31 -8.57
CA SER A 186 5.12 3.46 -7.37
C SER A 186 6.39 2.64 -7.49
N LEU A 187 7.18 2.63 -6.40
CA LEU A 187 8.40 1.84 -6.30
C LEU A 187 8.17 0.62 -5.42
N HIS A 188 8.67 -0.50 -5.88
CA HIS A 188 8.73 -1.76 -5.13
C HIS A 188 10.19 -2.09 -4.80
N PHE A 189 10.46 -3.03 -3.91
CA PHE A 189 11.82 -3.42 -3.54
C PHE A 189 12.62 -4.02 -4.72
N TYR A 190 11.98 -4.49 -5.78
CA TYR A 190 12.66 -5.02 -6.97
C TYR A 190 13.13 -3.93 -7.94
N ASN A 191 12.71 -2.69 -7.76
CA ASN A 191 13.28 -1.58 -8.52
C ASN A 191 14.75 -1.34 -8.13
N SER A 192 15.47 -0.62 -8.99
CA SER A 192 16.85 -0.23 -8.79
C SER A 192 17.00 1.29 -8.68
N GLU A 193 18.15 1.76 -8.18
CA GLU A 193 18.51 3.19 -8.21
C GLU A 193 18.52 3.71 -9.65
N LYS A 194 19.01 2.90 -10.59
CA LYS A 194 19.01 3.23 -12.01
C LYS A 194 17.60 3.50 -12.56
N ASP A 195 16.57 2.77 -12.09
CA ASP A 195 15.19 3.05 -12.49
C ASP A 195 14.74 4.43 -12.01
N VAL A 196 15.12 4.81 -10.79
CA VAL A 196 14.84 6.14 -10.23
C VAL A 196 15.58 7.23 -10.99
N GLU A 197 16.85 7.02 -11.28
CA GLU A 197 17.68 7.97 -12.06
C GLU A 197 17.11 8.19 -13.48
N ILE A 198 16.75 7.11 -14.18
CA ILE A 198 16.15 7.19 -15.52
C ILE A 198 14.84 7.99 -15.45
N LEU A 199 13.98 7.69 -14.46
CA LEU A 199 12.72 8.40 -14.28
C LEU A 199 12.96 9.90 -14.02
N LEU A 200 13.82 10.23 -13.05
CA LEU A 200 14.07 11.63 -12.67
C LEU A 200 14.73 12.43 -13.80
N SER A 201 15.67 11.83 -14.53
CA SER A 201 16.27 12.45 -15.73
C SER A 201 15.20 12.75 -16.77
N PHE A 202 14.34 11.77 -17.06
CA PHE A 202 13.24 11.95 -18.01
C PHE A 202 12.26 13.05 -17.58
N LEU A 203 11.89 13.06 -16.29
CA LEU A 203 10.98 14.08 -15.76
C LEU A 203 11.58 15.49 -15.81
N LYS A 204 12.88 15.63 -15.57
CA LYS A 204 13.60 16.90 -15.70
C LYS A 204 13.47 17.50 -17.10
N ASP A 205 13.55 16.68 -18.13
CA ASP A 205 13.52 17.13 -19.52
C ASP A 205 12.09 17.38 -20.05
N HIS A 206 11.06 16.78 -19.44
CA HIS A 206 9.71 16.74 -20.04
C HIS A 206 8.57 17.25 -19.14
N ALA A 207 8.75 17.33 -17.82
CA ALA A 207 7.69 17.67 -16.89
C ALA A 207 7.66 19.15 -16.44
N ILE A 208 8.70 19.89 -16.75
CA ILE A 208 8.89 21.31 -16.35
C ILE A 208 8.49 22.27 -17.47
#